data_1e0a43e689a2c21a101d1bc07ade6f39
#
_entry.id   1e0a43e689a2c21a101d1bc07ade6f39
#
_cell.length_a   1.000
_cell.length_b   1.000
_cell.length_c   1.000
_cell.angle_alpha   90.00
_cell.angle_beta   90.00
_cell.angle_gamma   90.00
#
_symmetry.space_group_name_H-M   'P 1'
#
loop_
_entity.id
_entity.type
_entity.pdbx_description
1 polymer ?
#
loop_
_entity_poly.entity_id
_entity_poly.type
_entity_poly.pdbx_seq_one_letter_code
_entity_poly.pdbx_strand_id
1 'polypeptide(L)'
;GVSICGYGEVVYFNYASEKDDGSEGGKIDMSDALRAIIYVGYKFNSKWLLNTEFEFEHGSSGASGSVSAEFVHLEYTHSPAFNMRFGLLLLPVGLVNEMHEPTVYIGANRPDVEKYIMPSTWRENGFGIYGNTKLLSYRAYIVNGLKGAKFASKGLRGGRQKGSKALTEHFALTGRVDFTPRPGLILGGSFYAGNSGNGLLNGSKKLGVSTNILEGHIDIRRSGFWISLLAAQAKIGDVTGLNQALGLTGNKSVGETLNGFYLQAGYDLLHRSGYGEKSLMPYMRYEKVNTQASVPSGYNLDPSKNMSSMTLGVAYSPEPRIVFKADYKNANNKAGTGLDQTSLQVGYVF
;
A
#
# COMPACT_ATOMS: atom_id res chain seq x y z
N GLY A 1 -6.45 17.15 25.40
CA GLY A 1 -5.20 17.80 25.00
C GLY A 1 -4.95 17.60 23.53
N VAL A 2 -4.15 18.49 22.93
CA VAL A 2 -3.72 18.43 21.53
C VAL A 2 -2.37 17.72 21.44
N SER A 3 -2.16 16.88 20.44
CA SER A 3 -0.87 16.32 20.03
C SER A 3 -0.61 16.65 18.57
N ILE A 4 0.62 17.00 18.22
CA ILE A 4 1.05 17.26 16.84
C ILE A 4 2.32 16.47 16.62
N CYS A 5 2.38 15.74 15.52
CA CYS A 5 3.57 15.06 15.01
C CYS A 5 3.46 14.96 13.48
N GLY A 6 4.43 14.39 12.84
CA GLY A 6 4.38 14.26 11.40
C GLY A 6 5.61 13.60 10.82
N TYR A 7 5.65 13.54 9.49
CA TYR A 7 6.81 13.06 8.76
C TYR A 7 6.92 13.73 7.39
N GLY A 8 8.06 13.61 6.80
CA GLY A 8 8.27 14.02 5.42
C GLY A 8 9.29 13.15 4.72
N GLU A 9 9.23 13.20 3.39
CA GLU A 9 10.20 12.52 2.55
C GLU A 9 10.46 13.28 1.25
N VAL A 10 11.73 13.31 0.87
CA VAL A 10 12.21 13.81 -0.41
C VAL A 10 12.87 12.65 -1.14
N VAL A 11 12.57 12.49 -2.42
CA VAL A 11 13.07 11.40 -3.24
C VAL A 11 13.76 11.93 -4.49
N TYR A 12 14.69 11.15 -5.02
CA TYR A 12 15.24 11.28 -6.36
C TYR A 12 15.14 9.94 -7.06
N PHE A 13 14.63 9.96 -8.30
CA PHE A 13 14.53 8.79 -9.16
C PHE A 13 15.33 9.03 -10.42
N ASN A 14 16.22 8.08 -10.72
CA ASN A 14 16.94 7.99 -11.99
C ASN A 14 16.50 6.69 -12.67
N TYR A 15 16.11 6.81 -13.93
CA TYR A 15 15.64 5.68 -14.73
C TYR A 15 16.68 5.32 -15.79
N ALA A 16 16.78 4.01 -16.11
CA ALA A 16 17.59 3.58 -17.24
C ALA A 16 17.12 4.24 -18.53
N SER A 17 18.05 4.55 -19.42
CA SER A 17 17.75 5.13 -20.72
C SER A 17 17.00 4.18 -21.66
N GLU A 18 17.21 2.87 -21.46
CA GLU A 18 16.64 1.80 -22.27
C GLU A 18 15.92 0.77 -21.38
N LYS A 19 14.89 0.15 -21.94
CA LYS A 19 14.23 -1.02 -21.38
C LYS A 19 15.00 -2.31 -21.70
N ASP A 20 14.58 -3.43 -21.11
CA ASP A 20 15.19 -4.75 -21.35
C ASP A 20 15.23 -5.15 -22.82
N ASP A 21 14.30 -4.69 -23.65
CA ASP A 21 14.21 -4.96 -25.10
C ASP A 21 15.05 -3.99 -25.96
N GLY A 22 15.79 -3.08 -25.34
CA GLY A 22 16.57 -2.05 -26.00
C GLY A 22 15.76 -0.84 -26.50
N SER A 23 14.44 -0.82 -26.28
CA SER A 23 13.62 0.34 -26.60
C SER A 23 13.83 1.47 -25.59
N GLU A 24 13.58 2.71 -26.00
CA GLU A 24 13.71 3.90 -25.15
C GLU A 24 12.94 3.75 -23.82
N GLY A 25 13.56 4.11 -22.71
CA GLY A 25 13.00 4.05 -21.37
C GLY A 25 11.72 4.88 -21.20
N GLY A 26 11.72 6.06 -21.81
CA GLY A 26 10.54 6.95 -21.87
C GLY A 26 10.15 7.57 -20.53
N LYS A 27 11.01 7.46 -19.50
CA LYS A 27 10.84 8.17 -18.22
C LYS A 27 11.96 9.19 -18.05
N ILE A 28 11.62 10.27 -17.37
CA ILE A 28 12.53 11.37 -17.06
C ILE A 28 12.90 11.26 -15.58
N ASP A 29 14.18 11.48 -15.28
CA ASP A 29 14.67 11.58 -13.92
C ASP A 29 13.98 12.70 -13.17
N MET A 30 13.66 12.47 -11.90
CA MET A 30 12.93 13.46 -11.11
C MET A 30 13.41 13.53 -9.68
N SER A 31 13.34 14.72 -9.12
CA SER A 31 13.44 14.98 -7.69
C SER A 31 12.09 15.49 -7.20
N ASP A 32 11.63 15.00 -6.08
CA ASP A 32 10.29 15.26 -5.59
C ASP A 32 10.27 15.37 -4.06
N ALA A 33 9.73 16.49 -3.55
CA ALA A 33 9.28 16.57 -2.15
C ALA A 33 7.98 15.78 -2.03
N LEU A 34 8.12 14.45 -2.00
CA LEU A 34 7.05 13.50 -2.26
C LEU A 34 5.88 13.69 -1.30
N ARG A 35 6.19 13.88 -0.01
CA ARG A 35 5.15 14.12 1.01
C ARG A 35 5.68 14.95 2.17
N ALA A 36 4.80 15.82 2.69
CA ALA A 36 4.91 16.41 4.02
C ALA A 36 3.59 16.15 4.74
N ILE A 37 3.67 15.50 5.89
CA ILE A 37 2.51 15.00 6.64
C ILE A 37 2.46 15.66 7.99
N ILE A 38 1.25 16.04 8.42
CA ILE A 38 0.97 16.55 9.75
C ILE A 38 -0.14 15.71 10.38
N TYR A 39 0.16 15.09 11.50
CA TYR A 39 -0.81 14.46 12.38
C TYR A 39 -1.33 15.47 13.40
N VAL A 40 -2.63 15.51 13.59
CA VAL A 40 -3.26 16.27 14.68
C VAL A 40 -4.17 15.35 15.45
N GLY A 41 -3.83 15.13 16.70
CA GLY A 41 -4.63 14.36 17.64
C GLY A 41 -5.29 15.29 18.66
N TYR A 42 -6.53 14.96 19.07
CA TYR A 42 -7.20 15.64 20.16
C TYR A 42 -7.88 14.67 21.11
N LYS A 43 -7.53 14.72 22.38
CA LYS A 43 -8.14 13.91 23.43
C LYS A 43 -9.26 14.71 24.08
N PHE A 44 -10.52 14.36 23.79
CA PHE A 44 -11.71 14.95 24.41
C PHE A 44 -11.82 14.58 25.89
N ASN A 45 -11.63 13.29 26.18
CA ASN A 45 -11.62 12.74 27.54
C ASN A 45 -10.83 11.41 27.55
N SER A 46 -10.92 10.61 28.62
CA SER A 46 -10.18 9.35 28.75
C SER A 46 -10.60 8.27 27.74
N LYS A 47 -11.74 8.42 27.04
CA LYS A 47 -12.30 7.42 26.13
C LYS A 47 -12.41 7.88 24.70
N TRP A 48 -12.53 9.18 24.43
CA TRP A 48 -12.76 9.72 23.10
C TRP A 48 -11.55 10.49 22.60
N LEU A 49 -11.08 10.11 21.41
CA LEU A 49 -9.98 10.75 20.71
C LEU A 49 -10.40 11.09 19.28
N LEU A 50 -9.86 12.18 18.75
CA LEU A 50 -9.82 12.49 17.33
C LEU A 50 -8.39 12.25 16.85
N ASN A 51 -8.24 11.54 15.75
CA ASN A 51 -6.97 11.38 15.05
C ASN A 51 -7.14 11.82 13.59
N THR A 52 -6.20 12.61 13.13
CA THR A 52 -6.20 13.13 11.75
C THR A 52 -4.80 13.09 11.17
N GLU A 53 -4.71 12.88 9.87
CA GLU A 53 -3.49 12.98 9.07
C GLU A 53 -3.77 13.83 7.84
N PHE A 54 -3.01 14.91 7.68
CA PHE A 54 -3.06 15.79 6.52
C PHE A 54 -1.79 15.62 5.70
N GLU A 55 -1.97 15.33 4.42
CA GLU A 55 -0.90 15.10 3.45
C GLU A 55 -0.79 16.25 2.48
N PHE A 56 0.43 16.75 2.30
CA PHE A 56 0.82 17.66 1.22
C PHE A 56 1.68 16.85 0.25
N GLU A 57 1.11 16.44 -0.90
CA GLU A 57 1.84 15.70 -1.93
C GLU A 57 2.57 16.66 -2.88
N HIS A 58 3.78 16.25 -3.33
CA HIS A 58 4.60 16.92 -4.33
C HIS A 58 4.95 18.39 -4.00
N GLY A 59 5.06 18.73 -2.72
CA GLY A 59 5.44 20.07 -2.25
C GLY A 59 4.52 21.20 -2.69
N SER A 60 3.34 20.91 -3.22
CA SER A 60 2.44 21.88 -3.83
C SER A 60 0.98 21.46 -3.68
N SER A 61 0.08 22.47 -3.61
CA SER A 61 -1.37 22.28 -3.72
C SER A 61 -1.91 22.57 -5.15
N GLY A 62 -1.02 22.89 -6.10
CA GLY A 62 -1.36 23.22 -7.49
C GLY A 62 -1.50 22.00 -8.39
N ALA A 63 -1.30 22.20 -9.72
CA ALA A 63 -1.53 21.18 -10.75
C ALA A 63 -0.69 19.90 -10.59
N SER A 64 0.48 19.97 -9.96
CA SER A 64 1.40 18.85 -9.75
C SER A 64 1.29 18.20 -8.37
N GLY A 65 0.55 18.81 -7.43
CA GLY A 65 0.40 18.30 -6.07
C GLY A 65 -1.03 18.35 -5.55
N SER A 66 -1.25 17.82 -4.37
CA SER A 66 -2.55 17.82 -3.71
C SER A 66 -2.40 17.99 -2.21
N VAL A 67 -3.46 18.52 -1.58
CA VAL A 67 -3.64 18.47 -0.12
C VAL A 67 -4.83 17.59 0.17
N SER A 68 -4.66 16.59 1.00
CA SER A 68 -5.73 15.66 1.34
C SER A 68 -5.63 15.17 2.79
N ALA A 69 -6.75 14.71 3.33
CA ALA A 69 -6.74 13.92 4.55
C ALA A 69 -6.43 12.46 4.20
N GLU A 70 -5.42 11.88 4.83
CA GLU A 70 -5.14 10.44 4.76
C GLU A 70 -6.09 9.67 5.67
N PHE A 71 -6.32 10.18 6.86
CA PHE A 71 -7.43 9.73 7.71
C PHE A 71 -7.95 10.88 8.58
N VAL A 72 -9.22 10.75 8.95
CA VAL A 72 -9.91 11.60 9.95
C VAL A 72 -10.93 10.73 10.64
N HIS A 73 -10.65 10.34 11.88
CA HIS A 73 -11.57 9.48 12.59
C HIS A 73 -11.65 9.78 14.08
N LEU A 74 -12.81 9.50 14.65
CA LEU A 74 -13.01 9.41 16.08
C LEU A 74 -12.71 7.99 16.54
N GLU A 75 -12.06 7.88 17.69
CA GLU A 75 -11.87 6.61 18.40
C GLU A 75 -12.60 6.63 19.73
N TYR A 76 -13.26 5.52 20.01
CA TYR A 76 -13.76 5.21 21.35
C TYR A 76 -12.92 4.09 21.95
N THR A 77 -12.17 4.41 22.99
CA THR A 77 -11.33 3.44 23.70
C THR A 77 -12.08 2.87 24.91
N HIS A 78 -12.39 1.58 24.86
CA HIS A 78 -13.06 0.87 25.95
C HIS A 78 -12.06 0.08 26.79
N SER A 79 -11.23 -0.72 26.13
CA SER A 79 -10.20 -1.54 26.78
C SER A 79 -9.08 -1.85 25.77
N PRO A 80 -7.92 -2.35 26.19
CA PRO A 80 -6.91 -2.78 25.24
C PRO A 80 -7.42 -3.78 24.19
N ALA A 81 -8.33 -4.67 24.60
CA ALA A 81 -8.86 -5.73 23.75
C ALA A 81 -10.05 -5.30 22.88
N PHE A 82 -10.67 -4.14 23.11
CA PHE A 82 -11.84 -3.71 22.36
C PHE A 82 -11.95 -2.19 22.28
N ASN A 83 -11.93 -1.66 21.08
CA ASN A 83 -12.08 -0.25 20.78
C ASN A 83 -12.85 -0.08 19.47
N MET A 84 -13.29 1.14 19.15
CA MET A 84 -14.05 1.46 17.95
C MET A 84 -13.42 2.65 17.23
N ARG A 85 -13.57 2.67 15.90
CA ARG A 85 -13.21 3.80 15.02
C ARG A 85 -14.37 4.17 14.11
N PHE A 86 -14.52 5.47 13.81
CA PHE A 86 -15.58 6.03 12.98
C PHE A 86 -15.03 7.19 12.14
N GLY A 87 -15.16 7.13 10.82
CA GLY A 87 -14.74 8.21 9.93
C GLY A 87 -14.01 7.74 8.70
N LEU A 88 -13.03 8.50 8.25
CA LEU A 88 -12.13 8.13 7.16
C LEU A 88 -10.99 7.28 7.75
N LEU A 89 -10.94 6.01 7.38
CA LEU A 89 -10.06 4.99 7.97
C LEU A 89 -9.06 4.49 6.94
N LEU A 90 -7.80 4.31 7.34
CA LEU A 90 -6.86 3.47 6.59
C LEU A 90 -7.29 2.01 6.71
N LEU A 91 -7.34 1.31 5.58
CA LEU A 91 -7.73 -0.10 5.56
C LEU A 91 -6.59 -0.98 6.10
N PRO A 92 -6.89 -1.95 6.96
CA PRO A 92 -5.87 -2.80 7.58
C PRO A 92 -5.44 -3.93 6.66
N VAL A 93 -4.95 -3.61 5.46
CA VAL A 93 -4.57 -4.57 4.43
C VAL A 93 -3.08 -4.46 4.13
N GLY A 94 -2.36 -5.57 4.20
CA GLY A 94 -0.91 -5.62 4.01
C GLY A 94 -0.10 -5.04 5.16
N LEU A 95 1.21 -4.94 4.99
CA LEU A 95 2.14 -4.45 6.01
C LEU A 95 2.35 -2.93 5.97
N VAL A 96 2.11 -2.28 4.82
CA VAL A 96 2.53 -0.88 4.59
C VAL A 96 1.35 0.10 4.55
N ASN A 97 0.09 -0.37 4.47
CA ASN A 97 -1.02 0.57 4.29
C ASN A 97 -1.33 1.42 5.54
N GLU A 98 -1.36 0.81 6.72
CA GLU A 98 -1.64 1.54 7.96
C GLU A 98 -0.42 2.30 8.51
N MET A 99 0.79 1.81 8.20
CA MET A 99 2.06 2.39 8.64
C MET A 99 2.96 2.58 7.42
N HIS A 100 3.00 3.79 6.89
CA HIS A 100 3.68 4.07 5.63
C HIS A 100 4.64 5.26 5.67
N GLU A 101 5.05 5.64 6.88
CA GLU A 101 6.13 6.59 7.10
C GLU A 101 7.48 6.02 6.57
N PRO A 102 8.39 6.88 6.10
CA PRO A 102 9.64 6.41 5.49
C PRO A 102 10.55 5.61 6.43
N THR A 103 10.37 5.74 7.73
CA THR A 103 11.16 5.02 8.74
C THR A 103 10.65 3.60 9.03
N VAL A 104 9.45 3.22 8.59
CA VAL A 104 8.83 1.93 8.95
C VAL A 104 8.86 0.88 7.86
N TYR A 105 9.34 1.20 6.65
CA TYR A 105 9.63 0.25 5.59
C TYR A 105 11.07 0.42 5.07
N ILE A 106 11.69 -0.68 4.61
CA ILE A 106 13.13 -0.72 4.42
C ILE A 106 13.63 -0.02 3.15
N GLY A 107 12.92 -0.12 2.02
CA GLY A 107 13.34 0.43 0.73
C GLY A 107 12.96 1.89 0.52
N ALA A 108 13.52 2.54 -0.48
CA ALA A 108 13.09 3.87 -0.91
C ALA A 108 11.67 3.84 -1.53
N ASN A 109 11.28 2.68 -2.07
CA ASN A 109 9.94 2.47 -2.61
C ASN A 109 9.19 1.38 -1.83
N ARG A 110 7.86 1.55 -1.72
CA ARG A 110 6.98 0.51 -1.18
C ARG A 110 6.95 -0.70 -2.11
N PRO A 111 6.72 -1.93 -1.59
CA PRO A 111 6.56 -3.12 -2.43
C PRO A 111 5.47 -2.98 -3.48
N ASP A 112 5.72 -3.46 -4.71
CA ASP A 112 4.76 -3.38 -5.81
C ASP A 112 3.50 -4.21 -5.56
N VAL A 113 3.59 -5.32 -4.83
CA VAL A 113 2.42 -6.12 -4.38
C VAL A 113 1.44 -5.24 -3.59
N GLU A 114 1.98 -4.43 -2.66
CA GLU A 114 1.20 -3.51 -1.82
C GLU A 114 0.82 -2.20 -2.53
N LYS A 115 1.11 -2.09 -3.80
CA LYS A 115 0.71 -0.97 -4.65
C LYS A 115 -0.34 -1.36 -5.70
N TYR A 116 -0.17 -2.51 -6.34
CA TYR A 116 -0.99 -2.92 -7.49
C TYR A 116 -2.12 -3.87 -7.11
N ILE A 117 -1.92 -4.77 -6.14
CA ILE A 117 -2.91 -5.74 -5.68
C ILE A 117 -3.64 -5.21 -4.45
N MET A 118 -2.89 -4.75 -3.46
CA MET A 118 -3.42 -4.07 -2.27
C MET A 118 -3.08 -2.59 -2.40
N PRO A 119 -4.04 -1.74 -2.81
CA PRO A 119 -3.73 -0.34 -3.11
C PRO A 119 -3.25 0.42 -1.87
N SER A 120 -1.93 0.59 -1.68
CA SER A 120 -1.39 1.35 -0.54
C SER A 120 -1.83 2.81 -0.55
N THR A 121 -1.79 3.48 0.61
CA THR A 121 -2.51 4.72 0.90
C THR A 121 -4.01 4.56 0.62
N TRP A 122 -4.55 3.42 1.03
CA TRP A 122 -5.94 3.07 0.83
C TRP A 122 -6.74 3.44 2.07
N ARG A 123 -7.60 4.41 1.89
CA ARG A 123 -8.51 4.92 2.91
C ARG A 123 -9.92 5.03 2.38
N GLU A 124 -10.89 4.70 3.22
CA GLU A 124 -12.32 4.75 2.88
C GLU A 124 -13.14 5.18 4.10
N ASN A 125 -14.32 5.76 3.88
CA ASN A 125 -15.24 6.12 4.95
C ASN A 125 -15.85 4.85 5.55
N GLY A 126 -15.93 4.79 6.86
CA GLY A 126 -16.51 3.64 7.52
C GLY A 126 -16.41 3.67 9.03
N PHE A 127 -16.61 2.51 9.61
CA PHE A 127 -16.50 2.27 11.04
C PHE A 127 -16.08 0.84 11.31
N GLY A 128 -15.59 0.59 12.52
CA GLY A 128 -15.27 -0.77 12.93
C GLY A 128 -14.65 -0.86 14.30
N ILE A 129 -14.17 -2.04 14.58
CA ILE A 129 -13.57 -2.42 15.86
C ILE A 129 -12.11 -2.80 15.68
N TYR A 130 -11.35 -2.60 16.75
CA TYR A 130 -9.97 -3.07 16.84
C TYR A 130 -9.60 -3.36 18.27
N GLY A 131 -8.59 -4.19 18.46
CA GLY A 131 -8.08 -4.51 19.78
C GLY A 131 -6.75 -5.21 19.75
N ASN A 132 -6.07 -5.15 20.88
CA ASN A 132 -4.80 -5.79 21.13
C ASN A 132 -4.88 -6.62 22.42
N THR A 133 -4.43 -7.85 22.34
CA THR A 133 -4.18 -8.72 23.48
C THR A 133 -2.67 -8.95 23.61
N LYS A 134 -2.26 -9.78 24.56
CA LYS A 134 -0.84 -10.13 24.71
C LYS A 134 -0.21 -10.75 23.46
N LEU A 135 -0.99 -11.52 22.68
CA LEU A 135 -0.49 -12.30 21.55
C LEU A 135 -1.16 -11.93 20.21
N LEU A 136 -2.34 -11.31 20.26
CA LEU A 136 -3.14 -11.02 19.06
C LEU A 136 -3.47 -9.55 18.97
N SER A 137 -3.36 -9.00 17.78
CA SER A 137 -4.01 -7.74 17.40
C SER A 137 -5.00 -7.99 16.26
N TYR A 138 -6.12 -7.29 16.28
CA TYR A 138 -7.13 -7.43 15.24
C TYR A 138 -7.75 -6.10 14.86
N ARG A 139 -8.24 -6.01 13.64
CA ARG A 139 -9.05 -4.92 13.09
C ARG A 139 -10.13 -5.51 12.21
N ALA A 140 -11.35 -5.00 12.30
CA ALA A 140 -12.46 -5.38 11.44
C ALA A 140 -13.33 -4.15 11.15
N TYR A 141 -13.43 -3.75 9.88
CA TYR A 141 -14.10 -2.52 9.47
C TYR A 141 -15.14 -2.79 8.39
N ILE A 142 -16.22 -2.03 8.44
CA ILE A 142 -17.20 -1.88 7.35
C ILE A 142 -16.96 -0.51 6.75
N VAL A 143 -16.71 -0.48 5.43
CA VAL A 143 -16.32 0.73 4.69
C VAL A 143 -17.09 0.83 3.38
N ASN A 144 -17.09 1.99 2.73
CA ASN A 144 -17.53 2.07 1.33
C ASN A 144 -16.63 1.22 0.42
N GLY A 145 -17.22 0.60 -0.59
CA GLY A 145 -16.51 -0.26 -1.52
C GLY A 145 -15.58 0.49 -2.48
N LEU A 146 -14.68 -0.23 -3.15
CA LEU A 146 -13.91 0.28 -4.28
C LEU A 146 -14.83 0.68 -5.46
N LYS A 147 -14.36 1.58 -6.32
CA LYS A 147 -15.04 1.99 -7.55
C LYS A 147 -14.48 1.23 -8.74
N GLY A 148 -15.16 0.15 -9.17
CA GLY A 148 -14.73 -0.72 -10.27
C GLY A 148 -14.57 0.01 -11.61
N ALA A 149 -15.35 1.07 -11.84
CA ALA A 149 -15.21 1.94 -13.01
C ALA A 149 -13.82 2.59 -13.16
N LYS A 150 -12.96 2.49 -12.14
CA LYS A 150 -11.56 2.98 -12.15
C LYS A 150 -10.52 1.86 -12.11
N PHE A 151 -10.94 0.61 -12.20
CA PHE A 151 -10.04 -0.52 -12.37
C PHE A 151 -9.40 -0.50 -13.76
N ALA A 152 -8.20 -1.05 -13.86
CA ALA A 152 -7.46 -1.12 -15.11
C ALA A 152 -6.60 -2.40 -15.15
N SER A 153 -6.02 -2.70 -16.31
CA SER A 153 -5.07 -3.82 -16.47
C SER A 153 -3.90 -3.79 -15.49
N LYS A 154 -3.51 -2.59 -15.02
CA LYS A 154 -2.44 -2.41 -14.01
C LYS A 154 -2.87 -2.60 -12.56
N GLY A 155 -4.13 -2.99 -12.29
CA GLY A 155 -4.61 -3.32 -10.95
C GLY A 155 -5.72 -2.45 -10.40
N LEU A 156 -5.94 -2.52 -9.07
CA LEU A 156 -7.11 -2.01 -8.39
C LEU A 156 -6.95 -0.58 -7.85
N ARG A 157 -5.71 -0.04 -7.82
CA ARG A 157 -5.37 1.21 -7.14
C ARG A 157 -6.22 2.42 -7.56
N GLY A 158 -6.62 2.49 -8.83
CA GLY A 158 -7.50 3.54 -9.34
C GLY A 158 -8.90 3.55 -8.70
N GLY A 159 -9.34 2.42 -8.17
CA GLY A 159 -10.66 2.23 -7.56
C GLY A 159 -10.83 2.80 -6.16
N ARG A 160 -9.76 3.25 -5.49
CA ARG A 160 -9.85 3.90 -4.18
C ARG A 160 -10.68 5.16 -4.27
N GLN A 161 -11.61 5.35 -3.34
CA GLN A 161 -12.46 6.55 -3.33
C GLN A 161 -11.94 7.64 -2.39
N LYS A 162 -11.02 7.30 -1.48
CA LYS A 162 -10.30 8.23 -0.59
C LYS A 162 -11.23 9.13 0.25
N GLY A 163 -12.42 8.65 0.56
CA GLY A 163 -13.42 9.37 1.36
C GLY A 163 -14.10 10.57 0.67
N SER A 164 -13.73 10.89 -0.59
CA SER A 164 -14.23 12.08 -1.28
C SER A 164 -15.51 11.78 -2.07
N LYS A 165 -16.67 12.17 -1.52
CA LYS A 165 -17.99 11.90 -2.13
C LYS A 165 -18.11 10.44 -2.59
N ALA A 166 -17.60 9.52 -1.74
CA ALA A 166 -17.51 8.11 -2.06
C ALA A 166 -18.88 7.51 -2.35
N LEU A 167 -18.98 6.84 -3.49
CA LEU A 167 -20.19 6.08 -3.84
C LEU A 167 -20.32 4.90 -2.88
N THR A 168 -21.48 4.75 -2.26
CA THR A 168 -21.74 3.74 -1.23
C THR A 168 -23.03 2.97 -1.55
N GLU A 169 -23.20 2.58 -2.81
CA GLU A 169 -24.28 1.66 -3.22
C GLU A 169 -24.10 0.29 -2.51
N HIS A 170 -22.85 -0.04 -2.18
CA HIS A 170 -22.48 -1.26 -1.47
C HIS A 170 -21.38 -0.98 -0.46
N PHE A 171 -21.53 -1.57 0.73
CA PHE A 171 -20.46 -1.64 1.71
C PHE A 171 -19.48 -2.77 1.40
N ALA A 172 -18.27 -2.66 1.95
CA ALA A 172 -17.27 -3.69 1.95
C ALA A 172 -16.84 -4.01 3.38
N LEU A 173 -16.48 -5.25 3.61
CA LEU A 173 -15.89 -5.73 4.85
C LEU A 173 -14.38 -5.91 4.65
N THR A 174 -13.59 -5.42 5.60
CA THR A 174 -12.14 -5.62 5.62
C THR A 174 -11.65 -5.91 7.04
N GLY A 175 -10.58 -6.66 7.14
CA GLY A 175 -10.01 -6.97 8.43
C GLY A 175 -8.61 -7.53 8.34
N ARG A 176 -7.95 -7.53 9.49
CA ARG A 176 -6.60 -8.06 9.69
C ARG A 176 -6.48 -8.69 11.08
N VAL A 177 -5.73 -9.77 11.18
CA VAL A 177 -5.32 -10.40 12.43
C VAL A 177 -3.82 -10.65 12.39
N ASP A 178 -3.12 -10.22 13.44
CA ASP A 178 -1.70 -10.46 13.63
C ASP A 178 -1.49 -11.27 14.93
N PHE A 179 -0.75 -12.35 14.83
CA PHE A 179 -0.28 -13.15 15.96
C PHE A 179 1.20 -12.84 16.23
N THR A 180 1.48 -12.40 17.45
CA THR A 180 2.83 -12.02 17.91
C THR A 180 3.27 -12.94 19.03
N PRO A 181 3.75 -14.17 18.71
CA PRO A 181 4.11 -15.18 19.73
C PRO A 181 5.30 -14.77 20.60
N ARG A 182 6.13 -13.87 20.07
CA ARG A 182 7.29 -13.28 20.75
C ARG A 182 7.62 -11.91 20.15
N PRO A 183 8.26 -11.01 20.91
CA PRO A 183 8.69 -9.71 20.39
C PRO A 183 9.52 -9.84 19.10
N GLY A 184 9.17 -9.03 18.11
CA GLY A 184 9.83 -9.00 16.81
C GLY A 184 9.45 -10.11 15.83
N LEU A 185 8.39 -10.89 16.10
CA LEU A 185 7.82 -11.85 15.15
C LEU A 185 6.32 -11.63 15.02
N ILE A 186 5.86 -11.30 13.82
CA ILE A 186 4.46 -11.16 13.45
C ILE A 186 4.13 -12.22 12.39
N LEU A 187 3.06 -12.96 12.63
CA LEU A 187 2.42 -13.87 11.67
C LEU A 187 0.99 -13.38 11.49
N GLY A 188 0.62 -12.96 10.29
CA GLY A 188 -0.69 -12.35 10.12
C GLY A 188 -1.28 -12.53 8.74
N GLY A 189 -2.47 -11.98 8.60
CA GLY A 189 -3.16 -11.93 7.33
C GLY A 189 -4.30 -10.94 7.36
N SER A 190 -4.70 -10.51 6.19
CA SER A 190 -5.76 -9.53 5.99
C SER A 190 -6.65 -9.90 4.82
N PHE A 191 -7.85 -9.33 4.81
CA PHE A 191 -8.80 -9.52 3.73
C PHE A 191 -9.58 -8.25 3.44
N TYR A 192 -10.11 -8.20 2.23
CA TYR A 192 -11.12 -7.26 1.78
C TYR A 192 -12.17 -7.99 0.94
N ALA A 193 -13.45 -7.74 1.18
CA ALA A 193 -14.55 -8.31 0.44
C ALA A 193 -15.66 -7.25 0.22
N GLY A 194 -15.97 -6.95 -1.04
CA GLY A 194 -16.99 -5.96 -1.37
C GLY A 194 -17.46 -6.04 -2.80
N ASN A 195 -18.50 -5.25 -3.13
CA ASN A 195 -18.95 -5.06 -4.49
C ASN A 195 -18.50 -3.68 -4.99
N SER A 196 -17.69 -3.68 -6.05
CA SER A 196 -17.10 -2.47 -6.65
C SER A 196 -17.93 -1.92 -7.81
N GLY A 197 -19.09 -2.48 -8.11
CA GLY A 197 -19.97 -2.01 -9.18
C GLY A 197 -20.47 -0.58 -8.95
N ASN A 198 -20.91 -0.28 -7.71
CA ASN A 198 -21.33 1.07 -7.27
C ASN A 198 -22.23 1.77 -8.28
N GLY A 199 -23.29 1.07 -8.75
CA GLY A 199 -24.26 1.61 -9.69
C GLY A 199 -23.80 1.65 -11.15
N LEU A 200 -22.62 1.14 -11.49
CA LEU A 200 -22.15 1.06 -12.89
C LEU A 200 -23.10 0.20 -13.72
N LEU A 201 -23.42 0.70 -14.91
CA LEU A 201 -24.32 0.02 -15.84
C LEU A 201 -23.56 -0.55 -17.03
N ASN A 202 -23.96 -1.74 -17.48
CA ASN A 202 -23.68 -2.28 -18.80
C ASN A 202 -24.99 -2.38 -19.56
N GLY A 203 -25.25 -1.47 -20.49
CA GLY A 203 -26.59 -1.23 -21.03
C GLY A 203 -27.57 -0.81 -19.93
N SER A 204 -28.66 -1.55 -19.74
CA SER A 204 -29.62 -1.33 -18.66
C SER A 204 -29.36 -2.13 -17.38
N LYS A 205 -28.36 -3.03 -17.40
CA LYS A 205 -28.05 -3.93 -16.27
C LYS A 205 -27.07 -3.28 -15.30
N LYS A 206 -27.43 -3.18 -14.01
CA LYS A 206 -26.47 -2.86 -12.94
C LYS A 206 -25.47 -4.00 -12.77
N LEU A 207 -24.17 -3.65 -12.70
CA LEU A 207 -23.10 -4.61 -12.54
C LEU A 207 -22.83 -4.92 -11.07
N GLY A 208 -22.62 -6.21 -10.78
CA GLY A 208 -22.17 -6.70 -9.49
C GLY A 208 -20.70 -7.11 -9.56
N VAL A 209 -19.78 -6.14 -9.46
CA VAL A 209 -18.34 -6.38 -9.55
C VAL A 209 -17.80 -6.80 -8.17
N SER A 210 -17.95 -8.09 -7.82
CA SER A 210 -17.39 -8.59 -6.57
C SER A 210 -15.87 -8.44 -6.58
N THR A 211 -15.31 -7.95 -5.49
CA THR A 211 -13.86 -7.75 -5.34
C THR A 211 -13.44 -8.33 -4.01
N ASN A 212 -12.62 -9.37 -4.05
CA ASN A 212 -12.12 -10.07 -2.88
C ASN A 212 -10.59 -10.06 -2.91
N ILE A 213 -9.96 -9.62 -1.81
CA ILE A 213 -8.51 -9.63 -1.64
C ILE A 213 -8.22 -10.47 -0.40
N LEU A 214 -7.24 -11.35 -0.50
CA LEU A 214 -6.70 -12.13 0.60
C LEU A 214 -5.19 -11.96 0.61
N GLU A 215 -4.64 -11.75 1.79
CA GLU A 215 -3.21 -11.57 2.01
C GLU A 215 -2.76 -12.31 3.26
N GLY A 216 -1.53 -12.82 3.23
CA GLY A 216 -0.84 -13.39 4.37
C GLY A 216 0.61 -12.92 4.45
N HIS A 217 1.10 -12.67 5.69
CA HIS A 217 2.43 -12.13 5.90
C HIS A 217 3.15 -12.70 7.12
N ILE A 218 4.48 -12.59 7.05
CA ILE A 218 5.42 -12.82 8.13
C ILE A 218 6.34 -11.61 8.20
N ASP A 219 6.52 -11.00 9.37
CA ASP A 219 7.48 -9.93 9.59
C ASP A 219 8.34 -10.25 10.82
N ILE A 220 9.66 -10.26 10.63
CA ILE A 220 10.66 -10.59 11.65
C ILE A 220 11.59 -9.39 11.79
N ARG A 221 11.62 -8.78 12.98
CA ARG A 221 12.55 -7.69 13.34
C ARG A 221 13.22 -8.04 14.65
N ARG A 222 14.35 -8.73 14.56
CA ARG A 222 15.04 -9.23 15.75
C ARG A 222 16.53 -9.40 15.52
N SER A 223 17.32 -9.05 16.53
CA SER A 223 18.78 -9.26 16.54
C SER A 223 19.49 -8.67 15.30
N GLY A 224 19.07 -7.49 14.88
CA GLY A 224 19.59 -6.80 13.70
C GLY A 224 18.95 -7.24 12.38
N PHE A 225 18.24 -8.36 12.33
CA PHE A 225 17.54 -8.81 11.13
C PHE A 225 16.18 -8.11 10.98
N TRP A 226 15.87 -7.75 9.73
CA TRP A 226 14.53 -7.40 9.27
C TRP A 226 14.19 -8.26 8.05
N ILE A 227 13.27 -9.19 8.22
CA ILE A 227 12.84 -10.12 7.17
C ILE A 227 11.33 -10.03 7.06
N SER A 228 10.80 -9.76 5.87
CA SER A 228 9.36 -9.76 5.62
C SER A 228 9.04 -10.60 4.39
N LEU A 229 8.01 -11.44 4.52
CA LEU A 229 7.38 -12.19 3.43
C LEU A 229 5.92 -11.80 3.41
N LEU A 230 5.40 -11.49 2.23
CA LEU A 230 3.98 -11.23 2.03
C LEU A 230 3.54 -11.82 0.70
N ALA A 231 2.38 -12.47 0.69
CA ALA A 231 1.72 -12.95 -0.52
C ALA A 231 0.27 -12.49 -0.55
N ALA A 232 -0.21 -12.08 -1.72
CA ALA A 232 -1.58 -11.59 -1.89
C ALA A 232 -2.20 -12.09 -3.19
N GLN A 233 -3.53 -12.27 -3.14
CA GLN A 233 -4.36 -12.55 -4.29
C GLN A 233 -5.60 -11.67 -4.26
N ALA A 234 -5.99 -11.13 -5.42
CA ALA A 234 -7.29 -10.50 -5.62
C ALA A 234 -8.07 -11.26 -6.67
N LYS A 235 -9.39 -11.42 -6.46
CA LYS A 235 -10.35 -11.98 -7.42
C LYS A 235 -11.46 -10.96 -7.67
N ILE A 236 -11.75 -10.71 -8.95
CA ILE A 236 -12.77 -9.77 -9.41
C ILE A 236 -13.82 -10.55 -10.21
N GLY A 237 -15.09 -10.41 -9.82
CA GLY A 237 -16.21 -11.00 -10.55
C GLY A 237 -16.79 -10.05 -11.58
N ASP A 238 -17.55 -10.60 -12.53
CA ASP A 238 -18.22 -9.91 -13.65
C ASP A 238 -17.28 -8.97 -14.44
N VAL A 239 -16.03 -9.42 -14.65
CA VAL A 239 -15.02 -8.62 -15.37
C VAL A 239 -15.40 -8.44 -16.84
N THR A 240 -16.08 -9.42 -17.45
CA THR A 240 -16.63 -9.27 -18.81
C THR A 240 -17.58 -8.10 -18.89
N GLY A 241 -18.58 -8.03 -18.00
CA GLY A 241 -19.51 -6.93 -17.93
C GLY A 241 -18.84 -5.59 -17.62
N LEU A 242 -17.83 -5.61 -16.71
CA LEU A 242 -17.03 -4.45 -16.38
C LEU A 242 -16.25 -3.91 -17.58
N ASN A 243 -15.54 -4.78 -18.30
CA ASN A 243 -14.78 -4.42 -19.50
C ASN A 243 -15.69 -3.82 -20.59
N GLN A 244 -16.87 -4.43 -20.83
CA GLN A 244 -17.84 -3.91 -21.77
C GLN A 244 -18.33 -2.51 -21.38
N ALA A 245 -18.70 -2.31 -20.12
CA ALA A 245 -19.14 -1.01 -19.62
C ALA A 245 -18.06 0.08 -19.71
N LEU A 246 -16.77 -0.31 -19.67
CA LEU A 246 -15.63 0.60 -19.77
C LEU A 246 -15.06 0.70 -21.20
N GLY A 247 -15.62 -0.03 -22.18
CA GLY A 247 -15.11 -0.06 -23.54
C GLY A 247 -13.69 -0.66 -23.66
N LEU A 248 -13.30 -1.55 -22.74
CA LEU A 248 -11.97 -2.18 -22.75
C LEU A 248 -11.98 -3.38 -23.72
N THR A 249 -10.91 -3.53 -24.48
CA THR A 249 -10.74 -4.58 -25.48
C THR A 249 -9.33 -5.17 -25.46
N GLY A 250 -9.16 -6.36 -26.00
CA GLY A 250 -7.86 -7.01 -26.17
C GLY A 250 -7.14 -7.17 -24.82
N ASN A 251 -5.90 -6.70 -24.75
CA ASN A 251 -5.06 -6.80 -23.56
C ASN A 251 -5.26 -5.68 -22.51
N LYS A 252 -6.20 -4.75 -22.76
CA LYS A 252 -6.55 -3.69 -21.81
C LYS A 252 -7.54 -4.15 -20.73
N SER A 253 -7.96 -5.41 -20.76
CA SER A 253 -8.87 -6.01 -19.79
C SER A 253 -8.40 -5.77 -18.34
N VAL A 254 -9.35 -5.56 -17.44
CA VAL A 254 -9.11 -5.76 -16.01
C VAL A 254 -8.81 -7.23 -15.76
N GLY A 255 -7.88 -7.55 -14.84
CA GLY A 255 -7.64 -8.94 -14.44
C GLY A 255 -8.81 -9.52 -13.66
N GLU A 256 -9.20 -10.77 -13.93
CA GLU A 256 -10.12 -11.54 -13.06
C GLU A 256 -9.40 -11.99 -11.80
N THR A 257 -8.13 -12.38 -11.96
CA THR A 257 -7.24 -12.73 -10.86
C THR A 257 -5.97 -11.92 -10.94
N LEU A 258 -5.60 -11.33 -9.82
CA LEU A 258 -4.31 -10.70 -9.60
C LEU A 258 -3.60 -11.47 -8.50
N ASN A 259 -2.30 -11.67 -8.60
CA ASN A 259 -1.51 -12.30 -7.55
C ASN A 259 -0.09 -11.73 -7.50
N GLY A 260 0.54 -11.89 -6.35
CA GLY A 260 1.92 -11.50 -6.17
C GLY A 260 2.43 -11.80 -4.78
N PHE A 261 3.74 -11.73 -4.65
CA PHE A 261 4.43 -11.87 -3.38
C PHE A 261 5.71 -11.03 -3.39
N TYR A 262 6.21 -10.74 -2.21
CA TYR A 262 7.58 -10.28 -2.03
C TYR A 262 8.24 -10.95 -0.84
N LEU A 263 9.54 -11.09 -0.93
CA LEU A 263 10.45 -11.44 0.15
C LEU A 263 11.50 -10.33 0.25
N GLN A 264 11.67 -9.75 1.42
CA GLN A 264 12.77 -8.83 1.69
C GLN A 264 13.55 -9.27 2.92
N ALA A 265 14.84 -8.99 2.93
CA ALA A 265 15.72 -9.26 4.05
C ALA A 265 16.80 -8.18 4.15
N GLY A 266 17.02 -7.68 5.35
CA GLY A 266 18.09 -6.76 5.70
C GLY A 266 18.73 -7.14 7.01
N TYR A 267 19.97 -6.67 7.21
CA TYR A 267 20.67 -6.83 8.46
C TYR A 267 21.37 -5.54 8.86
N ASP A 268 21.12 -5.09 10.07
CA ASP A 268 21.74 -3.89 10.62
C ASP A 268 23.20 -4.17 11.02
N LEU A 269 24.15 -3.68 10.24
CA LEU A 269 25.58 -3.83 10.45
C LEU A 269 26.07 -3.13 11.73
N LEU A 270 25.32 -2.16 12.24
CA LEU A 270 25.64 -1.45 13.47
C LEU A 270 24.97 -2.07 14.70
N HIS A 271 24.18 -3.12 14.53
CA HIS A 271 23.54 -3.83 15.63
C HIS A 271 24.60 -4.30 16.64
N ARG A 272 24.49 -3.84 17.89
CA ARG A 272 25.43 -4.12 18.99
C ARG A 272 26.87 -3.61 18.78
N SER A 273 27.08 -2.66 17.87
CA SER A 273 28.42 -2.12 17.56
C SER A 273 28.91 -1.03 18.51
N GLY A 274 28.09 -0.59 19.47
CA GLY A 274 28.40 0.53 20.36
C GLY A 274 28.18 1.92 19.77
N TYR A 275 27.67 2.01 18.53
CA TYR A 275 27.32 3.30 17.88
C TYR A 275 25.96 3.87 18.31
N GLY A 276 25.42 3.45 19.45
CA GLY A 276 24.14 3.94 19.99
C GLY A 276 22.95 3.45 19.17
N GLU A 277 22.03 4.38 18.85
CA GLU A 277 20.82 4.08 18.11
C GLU A 277 20.95 4.17 16.57
N LYS A 278 22.19 4.34 16.08
CA LYS A 278 22.46 4.36 14.63
C LYS A 278 22.23 3.00 14.01
N SER A 279 21.73 2.98 12.79
CA SER A 279 21.51 1.76 12.01
C SER A 279 22.07 1.92 10.59
N LEU A 280 22.72 0.89 10.09
CA LEU A 280 23.15 0.78 8.69
C LEU A 280 22.72 -0.58 8.16
N MET A 281 21.68 -0.59 7.36
CA MET A 281 20.98 -1.80 6.93
C MET A 281 21.05 -1.99 5.41
N PRO A 282 22.07 -2.70 4.89
CA PRO A 282 21.97 -3.28 3.56
C PRO A 282 20.79 -4.27 3.51
N TYR A 283 20.10 -4.28 2.37
CA TYR A 283 18.94 -5.16 2.18
C TYR A 283 18.79 -5.59 0.73
N MET A 284 18.01 -6.65 0.57
CA MET A 284 17.52 -7.12 -0.72
C MET A 284 16.03 -7.37 -0.67
N ARG A 285 15.34 -7.18 -1.81
CA ARG A 285 13.92 -7.52 -1.98
C ARG A 285 13.70 -8.11 -3.35
N TYR A 286 13.07 -9.28 -3.38
CA TYR A 286 12.55 -9.90 -4.59
C TYR A 286 11.03 -9.82 -4.58
N GLU A 287 10.46 -9.40 -5.71
CA GLU A 287 9.02 -9.25 -5.88
C GLU A 287 8.56 -9.91 -7.18
N LYS A 288 7.36 -10.48 -7.14
CA LYS A 288 6.63 -10.91 -8.33
C LYS A 288 5.20 -10.45 -8.23
N VAL A 289 4.71 -9.78 -9.28
CA VAL A 289 3.35 -9.23 -9.34
C VAL A 289 2.77 -9.51 -10.71
N ASN A 290 1.57 -10.09 -10.74
CA ASN A 290 0.81 -10.26 -11.97
C ASN A 290 -0.60 -9.70 -11.78
N THR A 291 -0.88 -8.57 -12.42
CA THR A 291 -2.19 -7.90 -12.34
C THR A 291 -3.20 -8.42 -13.35
N GLN A 292 -2.79 -9.36 -14.20
CA GLN A 292 -3.64 -10.13 -15.13
C GLN A 292 -3.21 -11.60 -15.10
N ALA A 293 -3.31 -12.26 -13.93
CA ALA A 293 -3.03 -13.70 -13.84
C ALA A 293 -4.07 -14.52 -14.61
N SER A 294 -5.31 -14.02 -14.70
CA SER A 294 -6.33 -14.44 -15.65
C SER A 294 -7.15 -13.24 -16.12
N VAL A 295 -7.74 -13.37 -17.30
CA VAL A 295 -8.70 -12.42 -17.89
C VAL A 295 -9.90 -13.22 -18.45
N PRO A 296 -11.06 -12.59 -18.67
CA PRO A 296 -12.23 -13.28 -19.23
C PRO A 296 -11.98 -13.81 -20.64
N SER A 297 -12.78 -14.80 -21.03
CA SER A 297 -12.80 -15.29 -22.41
C SER A 297 -13.07 -14.14 -23.40
N GLY A 298 -12.33 -14.14 -24.52
CA GLY A 298 -12.40 -13.07 -25.54
C GLY A 298 -11.47 -11.88 -25.29
N TYR A 299 -10.71 -11.90 -24.19
CA TYR A 299 -9.66 -10.91 -23.89
C TYR A 299 -8.28 -11.58 -23.87
N ASN A 300 -7.24 -10.75 -24.02
CA ASN A 300 -5.85 -11.21 -24.04
C ASN A 300 -5.10 -10.74 -22.80
N LEU A 301 -4.16 -11.55 -22.32
CA LEU A 301 -3.21 -11.17 -21.31
C LEU A 301 -2.22 -10.14 -21.87
N ASP A 302 -1.88 -9.11 -21.10
CA ASP A 302 -0.77 -8.23 -21.37
C ASP A 302 0.50 -8.76 -20.68
N PRO A 303 1.51 -9.22 -21.42
CA PRO A 303 2.74 -9.75 -20.82
C PRO A 303 3.45 -8.75 -19.91
N SER A 304 3.29 -7.43 -20.17
CA SER A 304 3.87 -6.37 -19.33
C SER A 304 3.29 -6.31 -17.91
N LYS A 305 2.16 -6.96 -17.68
CA LYS A 305 1.50 -7.02 -16.36
C LYS A 305 1.98 -8.19 -15.48
N ASN A 306 2.80 -9.07 -16.04
CA ASN A 306 3.49 -10.13 -15.30
C ASN A 306 4.92 -9.66 -15.02
N MET A 307 5.08 -8.98 -13.90
CA MET A 307 6.28 -8.26 -13.47
C MET A 307 7.07 -9.05 -12.43
N SER A 308 8.38 -8.90 -12.44
CA SER A 308 9.27 -9.30 -11.35
C SER A 308 10.35 -8.25 -11.14
N SER A 309 10.87 -8.13 -9.93
CA SER A 309 11.99 -7.23 -9.67
C SER A 309 12.88 -7.73 -8.56
N MET A 310 14.16 -7.37 -8.66
CA MET A 310 15.14 -7.49 -7.60
C MET A 310 15.58 -6.09 -7.19
N THR A 311 15.45 -5.75 -5.93
CA THR A 311 15.95 -4.49 -5.37
C THR A 311 17.09 -4.77 -4.41
N LEU A 312 18.20 -4.09 -4.58
CA LEU A 312 19.32 -4.05 -3.65
C LEU A 312 19.48 -2.63 -3.14
N GLY A 313 19.65 -2.47 -1.85
CA GLY A 313 19.75 -1.14 -1.28
C GLY A 313 20.37 -1.09 0.09
N VAL A 314 20.48 0.12 0.61
CA VAL A 314 20.96 0.42 1.95
C VAL A 314 20.07 1.50 2.57
N ALA A 315 19.72 1.31 3.84
CA ALA A 315 19.08 2.31 4.68
C ALA A 315 20.04 2.69 5.82
N TYR A 316 20.31 3.97 5.97
CA TYR A 316 21.14 4.52 7.04
C TYR A 316 20.31 5.45 7.92
N SER A 317 20.23 5.15 9.20
CA SER A 317 19.59 6.01 10.21
C SER A 317 20.64 6.51 11.18
N PRO A 318 21.04 7.79 11.08
CA PRO A 318 21.96 8.41 12.06
C PRO A 318 21.27 8.61 13.42
N GLU A 319 19.96 8.62 13.42
CA GLU A 319 19.04 8.78 14.55
C GLU A 319 17.72 8.06 14.17
N PRO A 320 16.99 7.42 15.10
CA PRO A 320 15.83 6.59 14.78
C PRO A 320 14.71 7.25 13.96
N ARG A 321 14.61 8.57 14.04
CA ARG A 321 13.59 9.36 13.34
C ARG A 321 14.04 9.94 12.00
N ILE A 322 15.30 9.68 11.58
CA ILE A 322 15.84 10.13 10.30
C ILE A 322 16.38 8.94 9.53
N VAL A 323 16.04 8.82 8.26
CA VAL A 323 16.55 7.76 7.39
C VAL A 323 16.99 8.30 6.04
N PHE A 324 18.15 7.86 5.59
CA PHE A 324 18.66 8.01 4.23
C PHE A 324 18.63 6.64 3.54
N LYS A 325 18.07 6.56 2.36
CA LYS A 325 17.99 5.31 1.61
C LYS A 325 18.53 5.49 0.20
N ALA A 326 19.21 4.46 -0.27
CA ALA A 326 19.62 4.34 -1.66
C ALA A 326 19.33 2.92 -2.12
N ASP A 327 18.66 2.76 -3.25
CA ASP A 327 18.44 1.44 -3.84
C ASP A 327 18.50 1.45 -5.37
N TYR A 328 18.83 0.27 -5.90
CA TYR A 328 18.74 -0.05 -7.31
C TYR A 328 17.73 -1.18 -7.50
N LYS A 329 16.74 -0.94 -8.34
CA LYS A 329 15.71 -1.90 -8.72
C LYS A 329 15.92 -2.35 -10.16
N ASN A 330 16.32 -3.61 -10.34
CA ASN A 330 16.24 -4.27 -11.62
C ASN A 330 14.81 -4.77 -11.84
N ALA A 331 14.11 -4.18 -12.80
CA ALA A 331 12.69 -4.40 -13.03
C ALA A 331 12.47 -5.11 -14.36
N ASN A 332 11.84 -6.26 -14.32
CA ASN A 332 11.58 -7.13 -15.47
C ASN A 332 10.08 -7.37 -15.65
N ASN A 333 9.65 -7.75 -16.85
CA ASN A 333 8.31 -8.28 -17.12
C ASN A 333 8.35 -9.26 -18.31
N LYS A 334 7.26 -10.02 -18.49
CA LYS A 334 7.19 -11.00 -19.59
C LYS A 334 7.17 -10.40 -21.01
N ALA A 335 6.97 -9.10 -21.16
CA ALA A 335 7.07 -8.42 -22.44
C ALA A 335 8.50 -8.01 -22.78
N GLY A 336 9.47 -8.15 -21.86
CA GLY A 336 10.83 -7.65 -22.02
C GLY A 336 10.93 -6.11 -21.99
N THR A 337 9.96 -5.43 -21.39
CA THR A 337 9.87 -3.97 -21.34
C THR A 337 10.10 -3.43 -19.92
N GLY A 338 10.83 -4.17 -19.09
CA GLY A 338 11.26 -3.73 -17.77
C GLY A 338 12.12 -2.46 -17.88
N LEU A 339 12.07 -1.62 -16.86
CA LEU A 339 12.85 -0.39 -16.81
C LEU A 339 13.48 -0.25 -15.43
N ASP A 340 14.78 -0.31 -15.38
CA ASP A 340 15.55 -0.22 -14.15
C ASP A 340 15.49 1.18 -13.54
N GLN A 341 15.62 1.24 -12.22
CA GLN A 341 15.50 2.46 -11.46
C GLN A 341 16.51 2.51 -10.31
N THR A 342 17.22 3.62 -10.19
CA THR A 342 17.94 3.99 -8.97
C THR A 342 17.11 4.99 -8.18
N SER A 343 17.04 4.82 -6.86
CA SER A 343 16.27 5.70 -5.99
C SER A 343 17.12 6.19 -4.84
N LEU A 344 17.02 7.47 -4.52
CA LEU A 344 17.54 8.05 -3.28
C LEU A 344 16.35 8.64 -2.50
N GLN A 345 16.38 8.50 -1.18
CA GLN A 345 15.34 9.04 -0.31
C GLN A 345 15.94 9.58 0.98
N VAL A 346 15.45 10.72 1.41
CA VAL A 346 15.57 11.23 2.77
C VAL A 346 14.19 11.24 3.39
N GLY A 347 14.05 10.64 4.54
CA GLY A 347 12.82 10.60 5.31
C GLY A 347 13.05 10.94 6.77
N TYR A 348 12.05 11.55 7.40
CA TYR A 348 12.10 11.92 8.82
C TYR A 348 10.72 11.86 9.45
N VAL A 349 10.67 11.63 10.77
CA VAL A 349 9.47 11.73 11.63
C VAL A 349 9.76 12.67 12.81
N PHE A 350 8.77 13.39 13.29
CA PHE A 350 8.90 14.31 14.42
C PHE A 350 7.71 14.30 15.37
#